data_b645fe1a17611dcf842bca265663c5b3
#
_entry.id   b645fe1a17611dcf842bca265663c5b3
#
_cell.length_a   1.000
_cell.length_b   1.000
_cell.length_c   1.000
_cell.angle_alpha   90.00
_cell.angle_beta   90.00
_cell.angle_gamma   90.00
#
_symmetry.space_group_name_H-M   'P 1'
#
loop_
_entity.id
_entity.type
_entity.pdbx_description
1 polymer ?
#
loop_
_entity_poly.entity_id
_entity_poly.type
_entity_poly.pdbx_seq_one_letter_code
_entity_poly.pdbx_strand_id
1 'polypeptide(L)'
;MKEQLKEMGIPYEDVIDRFMGKEDFYFRMLKKFPEDKNFEGLEQSVAQKNWPIAFKYAHTVKGICANLGLDNILEYVVPLTEELRNPPYEEEKIMKYFTDAAGAYQKTIEVIKNL
;
A
#
# COMPACT_ATOMS: atom_id res chain seq x y z
N MET A 1 -4.20 19.37 -5.66
CA MET A 1 -3.63 18.29 -4.84
C MET A 1 -4.68 17.23 -4.50
N LYS A 2 -5.80 17.59 -3.92
CA LYS A 2 -6.79 16.58 -3.53
C LYS A 2 -7.47 15.91 -4.73
N GLU A 3 -7.61 16.63 -5.85
CA GLU A 3 -8.20 16.06 -7.06
C GLU A 3 -7.39 14.88 -7.59
N GLN A 4 -6.07 14.98 -7.54
CA GLN A 4 -5.18 13.90 -7.97
C GLN A 4 -5.36 12.65 -7.10
N LEU A 5 -5.56 12.84 -5.80
CA LEU A 5 -5.78 11.73 -4.87
C LEU A 5 -7.13 11.07 -5.16
N LYS A 6 -8.18 11.88 -5.39
CA LYS A 6 -9.49 11.34 -5.73
C LYS A 6 -9.47 10.55 -7.02
N GLU A 7 -8.72 11.02 -8.03
CA GLU A 7 -8.57 10.30 -9.30
C GLU A 7 -7.92 8.94 -9.13
N MET A 8 -7.06 8.79 -8.12
CA MET A 8 -6.45 7.50 -7.81
C MET A 8 -7.38 6.55 -7.07
N GLY A 9 -8.56 7.01 -6.67
CA GLY A 9 -9.50 6.18 -5.91
C GLY A 9 -9.37 6.33 -4.40
N ILE A 10 -8.68 7.37 -3.93
CA ILE A 10 -8.57 7.64 -2.50
C ILE A 10 -9.87 8.31 -2.02
N PRO A 11 -10.53 7.77 -0.97
CA PRO A 11 -11.74 8.38 -0.41
C PRO A 11 -11.36 9.59 0.45
N TYR A 12 -11.05 10.69 -0.21
CA TYR A 12 -10.39 11.85 0.40
C TYR A 12 -11.13 12.39 1.63
N GLU A 13 -12.44 12.63 1.49
CA GLU A 13 -13.21 13.22 2.60
C GLU A 13 -13.23 12.31 3.82
N ASP A 14 -13.40 11.01 3.62
CA ASP A 14 -13.39 10.04 4.72
C ASP A 14 -12.04 9.98 5.41
N VAL A 15 -10.96 10.04 4.61
CA VAL A 15 -9.60 10.00 5.15
C VAL A 15 -9.33 11.26 5.98
N ILE A 16 -9.68 12.43 5.46
CA ILE A 16 -9.46 13.67 6.18
C ILE A 16 -10.30 13.70 7.47
N ASP A 17 -11.50 13.15 7.44
CA ASP A 17 -12.33 13.01 8.64
C ASP A 17 -11.61 12.19 9.72
N ARG A 18 -10.97 11.09 9.32
CA ARG A 18 -10.20 10.26 10.25
C ARG A 18 -8.99 11.02 10.82
N PHE A 19 -8.49 12.02 10.10
CA PHE A 19 -7.44 12.92 10.56
C PHE A 19 -8.00 14.17 11.26
N MET A 20 -9.28 14.11 11.65
CA MET A 20 -9.97 15.17 12.38
C MET A 20 -9.99 16.49 11.62
N GLY A 21 -10.11 16.42 10.29
CA GLY A 21 -10.14 17.58 9.41
C GLY A 21 -8.78 18.25 9.18
N LYS A 22 -7.70 17.65 9.67
CA LYS A 22 -6.36 18.24 9.59
C LYS A 22 -5.67 17.87 8.29
N GLU A 23 -6.01 18.57 7.20
CA GLU A 23 -5.45 18.29 5.88
C GLU A 23 -3.93 18.44 5.84
N ASP A 24 -3.39 19.48 6.47
CA ASP A 24 -1.94 19.71 6.50
C ASP A 24 -1.19 18.54 7.13
N PHE A 25 -1.74 18.01 8.21
CA PHE A 25 -1.15 16.86 8.89
C PHE A 25 -1.20 15.63 7.99
N TYR A 26 -2.36 15.39 7.35
CA TYR A 26 -2.50 14.27 6.42
C TYR A 26 -1.48 14.34 5.29
N PHE A 27 -1.37 15.52 4.64
CA PHE A 27 -0.41 15.68 3.54
C PHE A 27 1.03 15.51 3.99
N ARG A 28 1.35 15.94 5.21
CA ARG A 28 2.69 15.73 5.77
C ARG A 28 3.00 14.24 5.94
N MET A 29 2.05 13.48 6.44
CA MET A 29 2.20 12.04 6.61
C MET A 29 2.26 11.33 5.25
N LEU A 30 1.40 11.74 4.31
CA LEU A 30 1.37 11.17 2.97
C LEU A 30 2.71 11.38 2.26
N LYS A 31 3.30 12.55 2.38
CA LYS A 31 4.58 12.87 1.72
C LYS A 31 5.74 12.06 2.27
N LYS A 32 5.60 11.46 3.44
CA LYS A 32 6.62 10.56 4.00
C LYS A 32 6.50 9.13 3.45
N PHE A 33 5.37 8.79 2.85
CA PHE A 33 5.13 7.44 2.36
C PHE A 33 6.21 6.95 1.40
N PRO A 34 6.70 7.74 0.42
CA PRO A 34 7.77 7.29 -0.47
C PRO A 34 9.08 6.92 0.24
N GLU A 35 9.29 7.41 1.46
CA GLU A 35 10.51 7.11 2.23
C GLU A 35 10.37 5.82 3.05
N ASP A 36 9.16 5.27 3.16
CA ASP A 36 8.91 4.06 3.92
C ASP A 36 9.51 2.85 3.19
N LYS A 37 10.22 2.00 3.93
CA LYS A 37 10.97 0.88 3.37
C LYS A 37 10.22 -0.45 3.37
N ASN A 38 8.98 -0.46 3.88
CA ASN A 38 8.27 -1.72 4.02
C ASN A 38 7.86 -2.34 2.69
N PHE A 39 7.50 -1.53 1.69
CA PHE A 39 7.19 -2.09 0.37
C PHE A 39 8.42 -2.68 -0.29
N GLU A 40 9.58 -2.06 -0.12
CA GLU A 40 10.86 -2.60 -0.58
C GLU A 40 11.14 -3.95 0.06
N GLY A 41 10.91 -4.07 1.38
CA GLY A 41 11.06 -5.33 2.10
C GLY A 41 10.11 -6.40 1.59
N LEU A 42 8.87 -6.03 1.27
CA LEU A 42 7.90 -6.93 0.67
C LEU A 42 8.41 -7.44 -0.69
N GLU A 43 8.87 -6.53 -1.54
CA GLU A 43 9.39 -6.87 -2.86
C GLU A 43 10.55 -7.85 -2.76
N GLN A 44 11.51 -7.59 -1.90
CA GLN A 44 12.69 -8.45 -1.72
C GLN A 44 12.31 -9.83 -1.21
N SER A 45 11.41 -9.90 -0.22
CA SER A 45 11.02 -11.18 0.35
C SER A 45 10.18 -12.01 -0.63
N VAL A 46 9.34 -11.37 -1.45
CA VAL A 46 8.61 -12.06 -2.51
C VAL A 46 9.58 -12.60 -3.56
N ALA A 47 10.57 -11.78 -3.97
CA ALA A 47 11.59 -12.21 -4.94
C ALA A 47 12.37 -13.42 -4.44
N GLN A 48 12.62 -13.50 -3.14
CA GLN A 48 13.34 -14.61 -2.50
C GLN A 48 12.40 -15.78 -2.17
N LYS A 49 11.11 -15.63 -2.42
CA LYS A 49 10.10 -16.63 -2.08
C LYS A 49 10.09 -16.96 -0.58
N ASN A 50 10.45 -15.99 0.23
CA ASN A 50 10.40 -16.13 1.68
C ASN A 50 9.02 -15.68 2.16
N TRP A 51 8.06 -16.59 2.06
CA TRP A 51 6.65 -16.25 2.30
C TRP A 51 6.36 -15.80 3.73
N PRO A 52 6.93 -16.42 4.78
CA PRO A 52 6.69 -15.93 6.14
C PRO A 52 7.17 -14.49 6.37
N ILE A 53 8.31 -14.11 5.80
CA ILE A 53 8.81 -12.74 5.89
C ILE A 53 7.98 -11.81 5.02
N ALA A 54 7.60 -12.25 3.81
CA ALA A 54 6.73 -11.49 2.93
C ALA A 54 5.39 -11.17 3.62
N PHE A 55 4.84 -12.13 4.36
CA PHE A 55 3.61 -11.91 5.13
C PHE A 55 3.76 -10.74 6.11
N LYS A 56 4.86 -10.71 6.85
CA LYS A 56 5.10 -9.64 7.83
C LYS A 56 5.13 -8.27 7.17
N TYR A 57 5.83 -8.15 6.03
CA TYR A 57 5.89 -6.89 5.30
C TYR A 57 4.54 -6.52 4.71
N ALA A 58 3.83 -7.48 4.11
CA ALA A 58 2.51 -7.22 3.54
C ALA A 58 1.53 -6.72 4.62
N HIS A 59 1.57 -7.35 5.79
CA HIS A 59 0.73 -6.94 6.91
C HIS A 59 1.02 -5.49 7.33
N THR A 60 2.29 -5.12 7.41
CA THR A 60 2.70 -3.75 7.76
C THR A 60 2.27 -2.75 6.69
N VAL A 61 2.50 -3.07 5.41
CA VAL A 61 2.09 -2.21 4.29
C VAL A 61 0.57 -2.03 4.29
N LYS A 62 -0.17 -3.10 4.56
CA LYS A 62 -1.63 -3.03 4.66
C LYS A 62 -2.06 -2.00 5.70
N GLY A 63 -1.44 -2.03 6.88
CA GLY A 63 -1.76 -1.09 7.95
C GLY A 63 -1.44 0.35 7.59
N ILE A 64 -0.29 0.58 6.96
CA ILE A 64 0.12 1.93 6.54
C ILE A 64 -0.85 2.47 5.49
N CYS A 65 -1.17 1.67 4.48
CA CYS A 65 -2.08 2.08 3.43
C CYS A 65 -3.50 2.33 3.96
N ALA A 66 -3.96 1.51 4.89
CA ALA A 66 -5.27 1.71 5.52
C ALA A 66 -5.32 3.06 6.25
N ASN A 67 -4.26 3.38 7.00
CA ASN A 67 -4.17 4.65 7.72
C ASN A 67 -4.20 5.85 6.79
N LEU A 68 -3.51 5.77 5.66
CA LEU A 68 -3.41 6.88 4.71
C LEU A 68 -4.53 6.90 3.68
N GLY A 69 -5.43 5.92 3.71
CA GLY A 69 -6.54 5.84 2.76
C GLY A 69 -6.12 5.46 1.35
N LEU A 70 -4.99 4.76 1.21
CA LEU A 70 -4.48 4.37 -0.10
C LEU A 70 -5.21 3.12 -0.60
N ASP A 71 -6.51 3.27 -0.84
CA ASP A 71 -7.39 2.16 -1.21
C ASP A 71 -6.99 1.51 -2.52
N ASN A 72 -6.40 2.28 -3.42
CA ASN A 72 -5.90 1.78 -4.70
C ASN A 72 -4.78 0.74 -4.54
N ILE A 73 -4.00 0.84 -3.46
CA ILE A 73 -2.98 -0.16 -3.12
C ILE A 73 -3.61 -1.27 -2.29
N LEU A 74 -4.46 -0.90 -1.33
CA LEU A 74 -5.12 -1.87 -0.43
C LEU A 74 -5.89 -2.93 -1.21
N GLU A 75 -6.52 -2.56 -2.32
CA GLU A 75 -7.28 -3.48 -3.16
C GLU A 75 -6.48 -4.75 -3.47
N TYR A 76 -5.16 -4.62 -3.62
CA TYR A 76 -4.28 -5.74 -3.96
C TYR A 76 -3.50 -6.28 -2.77
N VAL A 77 -3.16 -5.40 -1.82
CA VAL A 77 -2.36 -5.81 -0.65
C VAL A 77 -3.18 -6.64 0.33
N VAL A 78 -4.47 -6.37 0.46
CA VAL A 78 -5.33 -7.16 1.34
C VAL A 78 -5.39 -8.62 0.89
N PRO A 79 -5.76 -8.93 -0.37
CA PRO A 79 -5.76 -10.33 -0.80
C PRO A 79 -4.35 -10.93 -0.83
N LEU A 80 -3.32 -10.14 -1.14
CA LEU A 80 -1.93 -10.64 -1.07
C LEU A 80 -1.58 -11.09 0.33
N THR A 81 -1.94 -10.30 1.33
CA THR A 81 -1.66 -10.62 2.73
C THR A 81 -2.34 -11.94 3.13
N GLU A 82 -3.58 -12.14 2.69
CA GLU A 82 -4.31 -13.38 2.98
C GLU A 82 -3.63 -14.60 2.33
N GLU A 83 -3.16 -14.46 1.07
CA GLU A 83 -2.46 -15.55 0.38
C GLU A 83 -1.14 -15.90 1.07
N LEU A 84 -0.52 -14.95 1.72
CA LEU A 84 0.76 -15.14 2.41
C LEU A 84 0.61 -15.63 3.86
N ARG A 85 -0.61 -15.69 4.38
CA ARG A 85 -0.84 -15.94 5.81
C ARG A 85 -0.41 -17.34 6.24
N ASN A 86 -0.82 -18.36 5.51
CA ASN A 86 -0.56 -19.74 5.88
C ASN A 86 -0.33 -20.61 4.65
N PRO A 87 0.52 -21.67 4.77
CA PRO A 87 0.61 -22.65 3.71
C PRO A 87 -0.71 -23.43 3.57
N PRO A 88 -1.01 -24.03 2.41
CA PRO A 88 -0.14 -24.06 1.22
C PRO A 88 -0.11 -22.70 0.51
N TYR A 89 1.08 -22.35 -0.02
CA TYR A 89 1.25 -21.09 -0.73
C TYR A 89 1.01 -21.29 -2.22
N GLU A 90 0.07 -20.52 -2.78
CA GLU A 90 -0.23 -20.56 -4.19
C GLU A 90 0.58 -19.46 -4.90
N GLU A 91 1.76 -19.81 -5.39
CA GLU A 91 2.72 -18.86 -5.93
C GLU A 91 2.15 -17.99 -7.05
N GLU A 92 1.36 -18.57 -7.96
CA GLU A 92 0.75 -17.79 -9.05
C GLU A 92 -0.15 -16.67 -8.54
N LYS A 93 -0.96 -16.95 -7.52
CA LYS A 93 -1.84 -15.96 -6.92
C LYS A 93 -1.03 -14.88 -6.19
N ILE A 94 -0.03 -15.30 -5.45
CA ILE A 94 0.87 -14.37 -4.74
C ILE A 94 1.50 -13.43 -5.73
N MET A 95 2.08 -13.96 -6.81
CA MET A 95 2.76 -13.13 -7.80
C MET A 95 1.80 -12.19 -8.52
N LYS A 96 0.58 -12.64 -8.81
CA LYS A 96 -0.42 -11.79 -9.46
C LYS A 96 -0.80 -10.60 -8.56
N TYR A 97 -1.14 -10.87 -7.31
CA TYR A 97 -1.51 -9.81 -6.39
C TYR A 97 -0.34 -8.87 -6.11
N PHE A 98 0.86 -9.44 -5.99
CA PHE A 98 2.05 -8.61 -5.77
C PHE A 98 2.31 -7.69 -6.98
N THR A 99 2.23 -8.22 -8.18
CA THR A 99 2.46 -7.43 -9.40
C THR A 99 1.47 -6.28 -9.50
N ASP A 100 0.19 -6.55 -9.21
CA ASP A 100 -0.84 -5.51 -9.23
C ASP A 100 -0.61 -4.48 -8.13
N ALA A 101 -0.22 -4.93 -6.93
CA ALA A 101 0.09 -4.02 -5.83
C ALA A 101 1.30 -3.16 -6.16
N ALA A 102 2.32 -3.72 -6.80
CA ALA A 102 3.52 -2.99 -7.18
C ALA A 102 3.20 -1.90 -8.21
N GLY A 103 2.32 -2.21 -9.17
CA GLY A 103 1.89 -1.22 -10.16
C GLY A 103 1.14 -0.06 -9.50
N ALA A 104 0.22 -0.36 -8.60
CA ALA A 104 -0.53 0.67 -7.86
C ALA A 104 0.42 1.48 -6.98
N TYR A 105 1.37 0.82 -6.34
CA TYR A 105 2.37 1.48 -5.49
C TYR A 105 3.19 2.49 -6.30
N GLN A 106 3.71 2.10 -7.45
CA GLN A 106 4.54 2.97 -8.28
C GLN A 106 3.77 4.21 -8.75
N LYS A 107 2.52 4.02 -9.19
CA LYS A 107 1.67 5.15 -9.58
C LYS A 107 1.44 6.11 -8.42
N THR A 108 1.20 5.56 -7.23
CA THR A 108 0.97 6.36 -6.03
C THR A 108 2.21 7.17 -5.67
N ILE A 109 3.39 6.55 -5.72
CA ILE A 109 4.65 7.23 -5.43
C ILE A 109 4.85 8.40 -6.40
N GLU A 110 4.60 8.19 -7.68
CA GLU A 110 4.76 9.26 -8.69
C GLU A 110 3.81 10.44 -8.40
N VAL A 111 2.56 10.16 -8.06
CA VAL A 111 1.60 11.22 -7.74
C VAL A 111 2.05 11.98 -6.49
N ILE A 112 2.45 11.26 -5.44
CA ILE A 112 2.86 11.89 -4.18
C ILE A 112 4.08 12.78 -4.39
N LYS A 113 5.06 12.34 -5.18
CA LYS A 113 6.27 13.12 -5.43
C LYS A 113 5.99 14.39 -6.19
N ASN A 114 4.88 14.46 -6.91
CA ASN A 114 4.50 15.63 -7.70
C ASN A 114 3.45 16.52 -7.02
N LEU A 115 3.11 16.23 -5.78
CA LEU A 115 2.20 17.11 -5.01
C LEU A 115 2.93 18.40 -4.51
#